data_f185dc4998d69a8303882aa353f9a615
#
_entry.id   f185dc4998d69a8303882aa353f9a615
#
_cell.length_a   1.000
_cell.length_b   1.000
_cell.length_c   1.000
_cell.angle_alpha   90.00
_cell.angle_beta   90.00
_cell.angle_gamma   90.00
#
_symmetry.space_group_name_H-M   'P 1'
#
loop_
_entity.id
_entity.type
_entity.pdbx_description
1 polymer ?
#
loop_
_entity_poly.entity_id
_entity_poly.type
_entity_poly.pdbx_seq_one_letter_code
_entity_poly.pdbx_strand_id
1 'polypeptide(L)'
;MDKINYDVLIPARDEENNIKKTLECISNQTIKPNSIIVINDNSKDKTEKIAMDYDVKIINFPYEHKDWVISGELGIVFSFGMNFFNKNNSHFMILGADHVLPENYIEEIIKNMEKDDVDMASGTIENEITESPRGSGRIFTKKAMDCIEWKYQSSWGYETYALFKIQSEGMKTSVYPITTKTQRPTGANYNIKKFYHMGFSYKALGYTSFYGIGRGLTIIKKNGILNGFMFTLGFFSNHSIRYNKKIREHCKKNLQYSWKDIINNPKELFEKLRIN
;
A
#
# COMPACT_ATOMS: atom_id res chain seq x y z
N MET A 1 -9.68 -24.56 13.62
CA MET A 1 -9.18 -23.59 12.61
C MET A 1 -9.37 -24.23 11.24
N ASP A 2 -10.14 -23.60 10.38
CA ASP A 2 -10.19 -24.02 8.99
C ASP A 2 -8.80 -23.89 8.38
N LYS A 3 -8.49 -24.73 7.40
CA LYS A 3 -7.18 -24.71 6.74
C LYS A 3 -6.96 -23.34 6.10
N ILE A 4 -5.96 -22.58 6.55
CA ILE A 4 -5.59 -21.30 5.95
C ILE A 4 -5.10 -21.53 4.52
N ASN A 5 -5.82 -20.96 3.56
CA ASN A 5 -5.48 -21.00 2.14
C ASN A 5 -5.24 -19.59 1.65
N TYR A 6 -4.05 -19.31 1.10
CA TYR A 6 -3.71 -17.98 0.60
C TYR A 6 -2.77 -18.02 -0.60
N ASP A 7 -2.84 -16.99 -1.42
CA ASP A 7 -1.90 -16.70 -2.50
C ASP A 7 -1.11 -15.43 -2.18
N VAL A 8 0.10 -15.35 -2.73
CA VAL A 8 0.98 -14.18 -2.61
C VAL A 8 1.22 -13.58 -3.99
N LEU A 9 1.07 -12.25 -4.11
CA LEU A 9 1.37 -11.48 -5.31
C LEU A 9 2.59 -10.59 -5.08
N ILE A 10 3.60 -10.71 -5.94
CA ILE A 10 4.87 -9.98 -5.88
C ILE A 10 5.12 -9.30 -7.22
N PRO A 11 4.84 -8.01 -7.40
CA PRO A 11 5.31 -7.28 -8.58
C PRO A 11 6.82 -7.00 -8.42
N ALA A 12 7.57 -7.23 -9.49
CA ALA A 12 9.02 -7.06 -9.51
C ALA A 12 9.47 -6.36 -10.79
N ARG A 13 10.31 -5.34 -10.63
CA ARG A 13 10.98 -4.65 -11.72
C ARG A 13 12.39 -4.26 -11.32
N ASP A 14 13.37 -4.85 -12.00
CA ASP A 14 14.80 -4.62 -11.75
C ASP A 14 15.17 -4.85 -10.27
N GLU A 15 14.81 -6.03 -9.74
CA GLU A 15 14.97 -6.44 -8.34
C GLU A 15 15.98 -7.60 -8.15
N GLU A 16 16.96 -7.77 -9.07
CA GLU A 16 17.93 -8.86 -9.00
C GLU A 16 18.68 -8.96 -7.67
N ASN A 17 18.86 -7.83 -6.96
CA ASN A 17 19.54 -7.77 -5.67
C ASN A 17 18.65 -8.12 -4.48
N ASN A 18 17.31 -8.13 -4.65
CA ASN A 18 16.36 -8.20 -3.55
C ASN A 18 15.44 -9.43 -3.63
N ILE A 19 14.95 -9.77 -4.83
CA ILE A 19 13.88 -10.75 -5.03
C ILE A 19 14.20 -12.12 -4.44
N LYS A 20 15.47 -12.55 -4.46
CA LYS A 20 15.91 -13.81 -3.90
C LYS A 20 15.50 -13.95 -2.43
N LYS A 21 15.86 -12.99 -1.57
CA LYS A 21 15.55 -13.02 -0.14
C LYS A 21 14.05 -12.95 0.12
N THR A 22 13.32 -12.21 -0.71
CA THR A 22 11.85 -12.12 -0.63
C THR A 22 11.21 -13.48 -0.94
N LEU A 23 11.65 -14.18 -1.98
CA LEU A 23 11.15 -15.51 -2.31
C LEU A 23 11.53 -16.57 -1.26
N GLU A 24 12.76 -16.52 -0.75
CA GLU A 24 13.20 -17.38 0.34
C GLU A 24 12.32 -17.20 1.58
N CYS A 25 12.05 -15.97 2.02
CA CYS A 25 11.23 -15.75 3.22
C CYS A 25 9.77 -16.20 3.06
N ILE A 26 9.19 -16.09 1.86
CA ILE A 26 7.84 -16.60 1.59
C ILE A 26 7.82 -18.13 1.51
N SER A 27 8.82 -18.72 0.87
CA SER A 27 8.94 -20.19 0.79
C SER A 27 9.18 -20.82 2.17
N ASN A 28 9.73 -20.08 3.12
CA ASN A 28 10.02 -20.55 4.49
C ASN A 28 8.92 -20.24 5.51
N GLN A 29 7.78 -19.64 5.10
CA GLN A 29 6.68 -19.40 6.04
C GLN A 29 6.19 -20.69 6.70
N THR A 30 5.78 -20.63 7.98
CA THR A 30 5.22 -21.77 8.74
C THR A 30 3.98 -22.34 8.07
N ILE A 31 3.13 -21.46 7.51
CA ILE A 31 2.03 -21.84 6.63
C ILE A 31 2.42 -21.50 5.20
N LYS A 32 2.54 -22.50 4.35
CA LYS A 32 2.94 -22.32 2.94
C LYS A 32 1.82 -21.69 2.11
N PRO A 33 2.12 -20.77 1.18
CA PRO A 33 1.14 -20.28 0.23
C PRO A 33 0.67 -21.38 -0.72
N ASN A 34 -0.55 -21.26 -1.21
CA ASN A 34 -1.05 -22.14 -2.29
C ASN A 34 -0.38 -21.78 -3.61
N SER A 35 -0.08 -20.52 -3.84
CA SER A 35 0.62 -20.03 -5.02
C SER A 35 1.41 -18.75 -4.69
N ILE A 36 2.61 -18.63 -5.25
CA ILE A 36 3.39 -17.40 -5.31
C ILE A 36 3.36 -16.90 -6.76
N ILE A 37 2.82 -15.71 -6.97
CA ILE A 37 2.65 -15.11 -8.28
C ILE A 37 3.62 -13.93 -8.38
N VAL A 38 4.61 -14.02 -9.25
CA VAL A 38 5.55 -12.96 -9.55
C VAL A 38 5.12 -12.28 -10.86
N ILE A 39 4.82 -10.99 -10.81
CA ILE A 39 4.59 -10.19 -12.01
C ILE A 39 5.91 -9.54 -12.40
N ASN A 40 6.54 -10.04 -13.44
CA ASN A 40 7.73 -9.42 -14.03
C ASN A 40 7.31 -8.19 -14.83
N ASP A 41 7.54 -7.02 -14.27
CA ASP A 41 7.17 -5.74 -14.87
C ASP A 41 8.31 -5.20 -15.76
N ASN A 42 8.56 -5.91 -16.87
CA ASN A 42 9.55 -5.53 -17.88
C ASN A 42 10.99 -5.36 -17.30
N SER A 43 11.41 -6.21 -16.37
CA SER A 43 12.78 -6.19 -15.84
C SER A 43 13.83 -6.34 -16.93
N LYS A 44 14.92 -5.59 -16.82
CA LYS A 44 16.05 -5.62 -17.73
C LYS A 44 17.30 -6.33 -17.13
N ASP A 45 17.22 -6.66 -15.84
CA ASP A 45 18.26 -7.34 -15.07
C ASP A 45 17.97 -8.85 -14.93
N LYS A 46 18.55 -9.50 -13.95
CA LYS A 46 18.40 -10.95 -13.71
C LYS A 46 17.18 -11.31 -12.87
N THR A 47 16.25 -10.38 -12.61
CA THR A 47 15.07 -10.59 -11.74
C THR A 47 14.29 -11.83 -12.13
N GLU A 48 13.88 -11.95 -13.40
CA GLU A 48 13.10 -13.09 -13.91
C GLU A 48 13.87 -14.40 -13.77
N LYS A 49 15.16 -14.40 -14.16
CA LYS A 49 16.03 -15.58 -14.06
C LYS A 49 16.14 -16.08 -12.62
N ILE A 50 16.29 -15.17 -11.64
CA ILE A 50 16.37 -15.55 -10.23
C ILE A 50 15.04 -16.13 -9.76
N ALA A 51 13.92 -15.55 -10.19
CA ALA A 51 12.59 -16.05 -9.80
C ALA A 51 12.31 -17.46 -10.34
N MET A 52 12.87 -17.84 -11.50
CA MET A 52 12.74 -19.19 -12.09
C MET A 52 13.36 -20.29 -11.22
N ASP A 53 14.26 -19.99 -10.30
CA ASP A 53 14.87 -20.95 -9.39
C ASP A 53 13.92 -21.37 -8.23
N TYR A 54 12.72 -20.77 -8.15
CA TYR A 54 11.73 -21.01 -7.10
C TYR A 54 10.43 -21.57 -7.65
N ASP A 55 9.66 -22.23 -6.80
CA ASP A 55 8.30 -22.72 -7.16
C ASP A 55 7.31 -21.55 -7.18
N VAL A 56 7.37 -20.75 -8.25
CA VAL A 56 6.56 -19.54 -8.42
C VAL A 56 5.96 -19.48 -9.83
N LYS A 57 4.80 -18.87 -9.95
CA LYS A 57 4.18 -18.55 -11.24
C LYS A 57 4.67 -17.19 -11.71
N ILE A 58 5.54 -17.16 -12.73
CA ILE A 58 6.03 -15.93 -13.32
C ILE A 58 5.11 -15.50 -14.47
N ILE A 59 4.69 -14.25 -14.46
CA ILE A 59 3.82 -13.66 -15.48
C ILE A 59 4.42 -12.34 -15.91
N ASN A 60 4.70 -12.21 -17.20
CA ASN A 60 5.21 -10.97 -17.76
C ASN A 60 4.08 -9.95 -17.92
N PHE A 61 4.29 -8.74 -17.41
CA PHE A 61 3.36 -7.63 -17.58
C PHE A 61 3.40 -7.15 -19.03
N PRO A 62 2.25 -7.07 -19.74
CA PRO A 62 2.23 -6.94 -21.20
C PRO A 62 2.47 -5.52 -21.71
N TYR A 63 2.52 -4.51 -20.84
CA TYR A 63 2.63 -3.11 -21.24
C TYR A 63 3.93 -2.48 -20.75
N GLU A 64 4.58 -1.69 -21.60
CA GLU A 64 5.68 -0.82 -21.19
C GLU A 64 5.15 0.48 -20.60
N HIS A 65 5.76 0.95 -19.51
CA HIS A 65 5.48 2.24 -18.91
C HIS A 65 6.77 2.89 -18.36
N LYS A 66 6.81 4.23 -18.39
CA LYS A 66 8.04 4.98 -18.09
C LYS A 66 8.18 5.38 -16.62
N ASP A 67 7.08 5.69 -15.95
CA ASP A 67 7.06 6.35 -14.63
C ASP A 67 6.17 5.60 -13.61
N TRP A 68 6.25 4.28 -13.56
CA TRP A 68 5.34 3.39 -12.83
C TRP A 68 5.10 3.72 -11.33
N VAL A 69 6.12 4.20 -10.62
CA VAL A 69 5.98 4.57 -9.20
C VAL A 69 5.31 5.93 -9.02
N ILE A 70 5.44 6.81 -10.00
CA ILE A 70 5.06 8.22 -9.89
C ILE A 70 3.62 8.46 -10.33
N SER A 71 3.18 7.76 -11.37
CA SER A 71 1.85 7.95 -11.99
C SER A 71 0.75 7.08 -11.38
N GLY A 72 1.07 6.13 -10.50
CA GLY A 72 0.13 5.12 -9.99
C GLY A 72 0.02 3.90 -10.90
N GLU A 73 0.88 3.77 -11.91
CA GLU A 73 0.91 2.63 -12.84
C GLU A 73 1.21 1.32 -12.11
N LEU A 74 1.95 1.35 -11.01
CA LEU A 74 2.10 0.19 -10.13
C LEU A 74 0.76 -0.38 -9.65
N GLY A 75 -0.27 0.46 -9.46
CA GLY A 75 -1.62 0.00 -9.17
C GLY A 75 -2.23 -0.84 -10.30
N ILE A 76 -1.85 -0.56 -11.56
CA ILE A 76 -2.26 -1.34 -12.73
C ILE A 76 -1.57 -2.71 -12.73
N VAL A 77 -0.27 -2.75 -12.40
CA VAL A 77 0.50 -4.00 -12.29
C VAL A 77 -0.07 -4.90 -11.21
N PHE A 78 -0.40 -4.35 -10.03
CA PHE A 78 -1.09 -5.09 -8.97
C PHE A 78 -2.45 -5.61 -9.44
N SER A 79 -3.26 -4.77 -10.09
CA SER A 79 -4.59 -5.15 -10.59
C SER A 79 -4.52 -6.25 -11.64
N PHE A 80 -3.53 -6.20 -12.51
CA PHE A 80 -3.25 -7.27 -13.47
C PHE A 80 -2.89 -8.58 -12.75
N GLY A 81 -2.00 -8.50 -11.75
CA GLY A 81 -1.58 -9.66 -10.96
C GLY A 81 -2.73 -10.30 -10.16
N MET A 82 -3.64 -9.51 -9.61
CA MET A 82 -4.80 -10.00 -8.84
C MET A 82 -5.74 -10.90 -9.67
N ASN A 83 -5.73 -10.81 -11.02
CA ASN A 83 -6.51 -11.70 -11.87
C ASN A 83 -6.03 -13.15 -11.81
N PHE A 84 -4.82 -13.41 -11.33
CA PHE A 84 -4.23 -14.75 -11.25
C PHE A 84 -4.41 -15.39 -9.87
N PHE A 85 -4.98 -14.70 -8.90
CA PHE A 85 -5.35 -15.26 -7.60
C PHE A 85 -6.43 -16.34 -7.75
N ASN A 86 -6.30 -17.41 -6.97
CA ASN A 86 -7.38 -18.38 -6.80
C ASN A 86 -8.45 -17.79 -5.86
N LYS A 87 -9.52 -17.28 -6.42
CA LYS A 87 -10.61 -16.62 -5.67
C LYS A 87 -11.36 -17.53 -4.67
N ASN A 88 -11.03 -18.82 -4.64
CA ASN A 88 -11.53 -19.74 -3.61
C ASN A 88 -10.70 -19.73 -2.33
N ASN A 89 -9.53 -19.08 -2.33
CA ASN A 89 -8.74 -18.91 -1.12
C ASN A 89 -9.43 -17.96 -0.14
N SER A 90 -9.13 -18.15 1.15
CA SER A 90 -9.65 -17.30 2.21
C SER A 90 -8.91 -15.97 2.34
N HIS A 91 -7.61 -15.96 2.02
CA HIS A 91 -6.74 -14.80 2.18
C HIS A 91 -5.85 -14.55 0.96
N PHE A 92 -5.39 -13.30 0.82
CA PHE A 92 -4.59 -12.82 -0.30
C PHE A 92 -3.55 -11.85 0.20
N MET A 93 -2.30 -12.08 -0.15
CA MET A 93 -1.19 -11.24 0.28
C MET A 93 -0.61 -10.46 -0.88
N ILE A 94 -0.30 -9.18 -0.63
CA ILE A 94 0.50 -8.33 -1.52
C ILE A 94 1.83 -8.05 -0.86
N LEU A 95 2.93 -8.35 -1.55
CA LEU A 95 4.29 -8.23 -1.05
C LEU A 95 5.19 -7.55 -2.07
N GLY A 96 5.99 -6.58 -1.63
CA GLY A 96 7.05 -5.98 -2.46
C GLY A 96 8.21 -6.93 -2.66
N ALA A 97 8.87 -6.85 -3.81
CA ALA A 97 9.99 -7.72 -4.16
C ALA A 97 11.28 -7.47 -3.33
N ASP A 98 11.28 -6.43 -2.48
CA ASP A 98 12.35 -6.05 -1.57
C ASP A 98 12.01 -6.22 -0.08
N HIS A 99 10.92 -6.94 0.25
CA HIS A 99 10.38 -7.05 1.59
C HIS A 99 10.64 -8.43 2.17
N VAL A 100 11.21 -8.50 3.37
CA VAL A 100 11.54 -9.73 4.08
C VAL A 100 10.66 -9.84 5.34
N LEU A 101 10.01 -10.98 5.48
CA LEU A 101 9.08 -11.30 6.54
C LEU A 101 9.68 -12.35 7.49
N PRO A 102 9.37 -12.33 8.79
CA PRO A 102 9.67 -13.46 9.68
C PRO A 102 8.89 -14.71 9.26
N GLU A 103 9.41 -15.90 9.59
CA GLU A 103 8.86 -17.19 9.15
C GLU A 103 7.42 -17.44 9.60
N ASN A 104 7.00 -16.87 10.72
CA ASN A 104 5.64 -17.01 11.27
C ASN A 104 4.71 -15.84 10.91
N TYR A 105 5.11 -14.95 9.98
CA TYR A 105 4.38 -13.72 9.68
C TYR A 105 2.93 -13.98 9.28
N ILE A 106 2.72 -14.86 8.31
CA ILE A 106 1.40 -15.18 7.77
C ILE A 106 0.50 -15.78 8.83
N GLU A 107 1.03 -16.76 9.57
CA GLU A 107 0.31 -17.44 10.66
C GLU A 107 -0.16 -16.44 11.72
N GLU A 108 0.74 -15.61 12.22
CA GLU A 108 0.44 -14.65 13.28
C GLU A 108 -0.52 -13.55 12.80
N ILE A 109 -0.34 -13.02 11.58
CA ILE A 109 -1.25 -11.99 11.05
C ILE A 109 -2.66 -12.57 10.89
N ILE A 110 -2.81 -13.73 10.24
CA ILE A 110 -4.15 -14.31 9.99
C ILE A 110 -4.83 -14.69 11.29
N LYS A 111 -4.11 -15.31 12.24
CA LYS A 111 -4.63 -15.64 13.55
C LYS A 111 -5.17 -14.42 14.31
N ASN A 112 -4.44 -13.31 14.26
CA ASN A 112 -4.90 -12.07 14.89
C ASN A 112 -6.06 -11.46 14.11
N MET A 113 -6.08 -11.52 12.77
CA MET A 113 -7.21 -11.07 11.95
C MET A 113 -8.50 -11.82 12.29
N GLU A 114 -8.44 -13.17 12.41
CA GLU A 114 -9.57 -14.00 12.80
C GLU A 114 -10.08 -13.64 14.21
N LYS A 115 -9.15 -13.51 15.17
CA LYS A 115 -9.48 -13.17 16.56
C LYS A 115 -10.20 -11.82 16.68
N ASP A 116 -9.76 -10.82 15.95
CA ASP A 116 -10.22 -9.43 16.07
C ASP A 116 -11.31 -9.09 15.04
N ASP A 117 -11.69 -10.04 14.19
CA ASP A 117 -12.63 -9.87 13.06
C ASP A 117 -12.17 -8.73 12.12
N VAL A 118 -10.93 -8.84 11.62
CA VAL A 118 -10.27 -7.84 10.77
C VAL A 118 -10.21 -8.33 9.33
N ASP A 119 -10.57 -7.47 8.38
CA ASP A 119 -10.67 -7.80 6.96
C ASP A 119 -9.37 -7.47 6.18
N MET A 120 -8.53 -6.57 6.70
CA MET A 120 -7.24 -6.23 6.10
C MET A 120 -6.22 -5.85 7.16
N ALA A 121 -5.05 -6.47 7.14
CA ALA A 121 -4.00 -6.18 8.10
C ALA A 121 -2.59 -6.24 7.50
N SER A 122 -1.63 -5.69 8.22
CA SER A 122 -0.19 -5.90 8.01
C SER A 122 0.56 -5.89 9.35
N GLY A 123 1.82 -6.31 9.32
CA GLY A 123 2.77 -6.03 10.39
C GLY A 123 3.33 -4.60 10.31
N THR A 124 4.33 -4.35 11.14
CA THR A 124 5.11 -3.11 11.16
C THR A 124 6.40 -3.27 10.35
N ILE A 125 6.99 -2.16 9.93
CA ILE A 125 8.32 -2.14 9.33
C ILE A 125 9.31 -1.64 10.39
N GLU A 126 10.46 -2.29 10.46
CA GLU A 126 11.54 -1.93 11.40
C GLU A 126 11.90 -0.44 11.26
N ASN A 127 11.99 0.26 12.40
CA ASN A 127 12.28 1.70 12.48
C ASN A 127 11.25 2.63 11.80
N GLU A 128 10.04 2.15 11.48
CA GLU A 128 8.97 2.98 10.96
C GLU A 128 7.75 3.01 11.90
N ILE A 129 7.14 4.18 12.05
CA ILE A 129 5.83 4.30 12.70
C ILE A 129 4.76 3.87 11.69
N THR A 130 3.98 2.85 12.04
CA THR A 130 2.95 2.28 11.17
C THR A 130 1.57 2.44 11.83
N GLU A 131 0.79 3.41 11.39
CA GLU A 131 -0.57 3.68 11.92
C GLU A 131 -1.68 2.96 11.11
N SER A 132 -1.39 2.53 9.90
CA SER A 132 -2.34 1.86 9.01
C SER A 132 -1.64 0.71 8.27
N PRO A 133 -2.38 -0.32 7.82
CA PRO A 133 -1.79 -1.42 7.07
C PRO A 133 -0.93 -0.94 5.91
N ARG A 134 0.34 -1.37 5.88
CA ARG A 134 1.31 -1.01 4.85
C ARG A 134 0.95 -1.63 3.51
N GLY A 135 1.42 -1.02 2.40
CA GLY A 135 1.18 -1.55 1.05
C GLY A 135 1.82 -2.92 0.82
N SER A 136 3.03 -3.10 1.31
CA SER A 136 3.76 -4.37 1.25
C SER A 136 3.60 -5.17 2.55
N GLY A 137 3.44 -6.49 2.45
CA GLY A 137 3.14 -7.37 3.57
C GLY A 137 1.67 -7.34 3.99
N ARG A 138 0.81 -6.72 3.20
CA ARG A 138 -0.62 -6.59 3.48
C ARG A 138 -1.37 -7.86 3.13
N ILE A 139 -2.20 -8.32 4.07
CA ILE A 139 -3.09 -9.46 3.91
C ILE A 139 -4.53 -8.98 3.88
N PHE A 140 -5.31 -9.52 2.95
CA PHE A 140 -6.74 -9.25 2.77
C PHE A 140 -7.52 -10.54 2.96
N THR A 141 -8.71 -10.44 3.56
CA THR A 141 -9.73 -11.49 3.42
C THR A 141 -10.34 -11.46 2.03
N LYS A 142 -10.99 -12.56 1.63
CA LYS A 142 -11.78 -12.60 0.39
C LYS A 142 -12.81 -11.47 0.34
N LYS A 143 -13.49 -11.19 1.45
CA LYS A 143 -14.47 -10.11 1.58
C LYS A 143 -13.87 -8.72 1.28
N ALA A 144 -12.65 -8.47 1.76
CA ALA A 144 -11.94 -7.22 1.46
C ALA A 144 -11.53 -7.13 -0.01
N MET A 145 -11.09 -8.24 -0.63
CA MET A 145 -10.77 -8.29 -2.06
C MET A 145 -12.01 -8.08 -2.94
N ASP A 146 -13.14 -8.70 -2.59
CA ASP A 146 -14.42 -8.47 -3.27
C ASP A 146 -14.86 -7.01 -3.16
N CYS A 147 -14.67 -6.37 -2.00
CA CYS A 147 -14.97 -4.97 -1.76
C CYS A 147 -14.18 -4.04 -2.71
N ILE A 148 -12.91 -4.28 -2.95
CA ILE A 148 -12.09 -3.49 -3.88
C ILE A 148 -12.22 -3.96 -5.33
N GLU A 149 -13.10 -4.93 -5.61
CA GLU A 149 -13.36 -5.48 -6.94
C GLU A 149 -12.11 -6.11 -7.59
N TRP A 150 -11.21 -6.66 -6.78
CA TRP A 150 -9.96 -7.28 -7.22
C TRP A 150 -9.07 -6.37 -8.08
N LYS A 151 -9.10 -5.07 -7.79
CA LYS A 151 -8.30 -4.08 -8.52
C LYS A 151 -7.96 -2.87 -7.68
N TYR A 152 -6.84 -2.26 -7.96
CA TYR A 152 -6.48 -0.93 -7.49
C TYR A 152 -6.87 0.14 -8.53
N GLN A 153 -7.01 1.37 -8.08
CA GLN A 153 -7.19 2.49 -8.99
C GLN A 153 -5.86 2.80 -9.71
N SER A 154 -5.93 3.21 -10.96
CA SER A 154 -4.77 3.61 -11.77
C SER A 154 -4.30 5.04 -11.47
N SER A 155 -4.19 5.39 -10.20
CA SER A 155 -3.75 6.71 -9.76
C SER A 155 -2.89 6.61 -8.51
N TRP A 156 -2.08 7.62 -8.26
CA TRP A 156 -1.32 7.74 -7.04
C TRP A 156 -2.25 7.64 -5.81
N GLY A 157 -1.81 6.92 -4.78
CA GLY A 157 -2.63 6.70 -3.59
C GLY A 157 -3.63 5.55 -3.69
N TYR A 158 -3.47 4.66 -4.68
CA TYR A 158 -4.33 3.48 -4.87
C TYR A 158 -4.42 2.61 -3.61
N GLU A 159 -3.34 2.49 -2.83
CA GLU A 159 -3.35 1.74 -1.57
C GLU A 159 -4.21 2.42 -0.50
N THR A 160 -4.12 3.75 -0.38
CA THR A 160 -4.95 4.54 0.53
C THR A 160 -6.42 4.51 0.10
N TYR A 161 -6.67 4.55 -1.21
CA TYR A 161 -8.02 4.38 -1.73
C TYR A 161 -8.62 3.03 -1.33
N ALA A 162 -7.87 1.93 -1.50
CA ALA A 162 -8.32 0.59 -1.12
C ALA A 162 -8.60 0.50 0.39
N LEU A 163 -7.71 1.05 1.23
CA LEU A 163 -7.89 1.15 2.67
C LEU A 163 -9.21 1.87 3.02
N PHE A 164 -9.41 3.07 2.47
CA PHE A 164 -10.60 3.86 2.78
C PHE A 164 -11.89 3.26 2.20
N LYS A 165 -11.80 2.59 1.05
CA LYS A 165 -12.95 1.87 0.50
C LYS A 165 -13.39 0.75 1.45
N ILE A 166 -12.46 -0.09 1.92
CA ILE A 166 -12.72 -1.16 2.87
C ILE A 166 -13.32 -0.59 4.17
N GLN A 167 -12.69 0.41 4.76
CA GLN A 167 -13.16 1.05 6.00
C GLN A 167 -14.53 1.73 5.82
N SER A 168 -14.79 2.36 4.68
CA SER A 168 -16.06 3.02 4.40
C SER A 168 -17.24 2.04 4.27
N GLU A 169 -16.96 0.78 3.97
CA GLU A 169 -17.94 -0.32 3.97
C GLU A 169 -18.12 -0.98 5.37
N GLY A 170 -17.50 -0.41 6.41
CA GLY A 170 -17.64 -0.90 7.79
C GLY A 170 -16.70 -2.06 8.13
N MET A 171 -15.79 -2.43 7.25
CA MET A 171 -14.80 -3.47 7.49
C MET A 171 -13.66 -2.95 8.36
N LYS A 172 -13.09 -3.83 9.19
CA LYS A 172 -12.00 -3.47 10.08
C LYS A 172 -10.63 -3.64 9.42
N THR A 173 -9.72 -2.76 9.78
CA THR A 173 -8.31 -2.84 9.34
C THR A 173 -7.39 -2.69 10.56
N SER A 174 -6.27 -3.40 10.60
CA SER A 174 -5.35 -3.38 11.75
C SER A 174 -3.89 -3.45 11.33
N VAL A 175 -3.03 -3.00 12.23
CA VAL A 175 -1.58 -3.22 12.19
C VAL A 175 -1.21 -4.02 13.43
N TYR A 176 -0.54 -5.14 13.23
CA TYR A 176 -0.08 -5.98 14.33
C TYR A 176 1.42 -5.79 14.59
N PRO A 177 1.91 -5.92 15.84
CA PRO A 177 3.29 -5.64 16.19
C PRO A 177 4.24 -6.78 15.77
N ILE A 178 4.14 -7.21 14.53
CA ILE A 178 5.00 -8.21 13.90
C ILE A 178 5.93 -7.48 12.96
N THR A 179 7.20 -7.36 13.35
CA THR A 179 8.17 -6.53 12.64
C THR A 179 8.70 -7.21 11.38
N THR A 180 8.70 -6.49 10.29
CA THR A 180 9.24 -6.88 8.99
C THR A 180 10.39 -5.96 8.59
N LYS A 181 11.13 -6.29 7.53
CA LYS A 181 12.28 -5.51 7.05
C LYS A 181 12.19 -5.26 5.55
N THR A 182 12.52 -4.06 5.12
CA THR A 182 12.74 -3.75 3.71
C THR A 182 14.25 -3.76 3.40
N GLN A 183 14.63 -4.28 2.23
CA GLN A 183 16.04 -4.37 1.83
C GLN A 183 16.60 -3.03 1.32
N ARG A 184 15.70 -2.07 1.10
CA ARG A 184 16.04 -0.67 0.78
C ARG A 184 15.16 0.28 1.58
N PRO A 185 15.62 1.52 1.84
CA PRO A 185 14.82 2.51 2.55
C PRO A 185 13.53 2.83 1.81
N THR A 186 12.40 2.85 2.54
CA THR A 186 11.10 3.22 1.99
C THR A 186 11.13 4.66 1.50
N GLY A 187 10.71 4.89 0.27
CA GLY A 187 10.59 6.25 -0.29
C GLY A 187 11.88 6.89 -0.82
N ALA A 188 12.95 6.12 -1.04
CA ALA A 188 14.24 6.62 -1.52
C ALA A 188 14.19 7.46 -2.81
N ASN A 189 13.18 7.29 -3.65
CA ASN A 189 13.06 7.96 -4.96
C ASN A 189 11.96 9.04 -4.97
N TYR A 190 12.04 10.01 -4.05
CA TYR A 190 11.14 11.17 -4.09
C TYR A 190 11.59 12.17 -5.14
N ASN A 191 10.84 12.30 -6.24
CA ASN A 191 11.01 13.40 -7.18
C ASN A 191 9.85 14.39 -7.09
N ILE A 192 10.02 15.54 -7.71
CA ILE A 192 9.06 16.65 -7.72
C ILE A 192 7.67 16.24 -8.22
N LYS A 193 7.59 15.39 -9.26
CA LYS A 193 6.33 14.91 -9.85
C LYS A 193 5.51 14.12 -8.83
N LYS A 194 6.17 13.33 -7.97
CA LYS A 194 5.52 12.53 -6.93
C LYS A 194 4.73 13.42 -5.95
N PHE A 195 5.27 14.56 -5.55
CA PHE A 195 4.56 15.47 -4.66
C PHE A 195 3.32 16.08 -5.32
N TYR A 196 3.39 16.39 -6.61
CA TYR A 196 2.22 16.84 -7.36
C TYR A 196 1.11 15.77 -7.38
N HIS A 197 1.44 14.53 -7.74
CA HIS A 197 0.48 13.42 -7.76
C HIS A 197 -0.04 13.08 -6.36
N MET A 198 0.78 13.21 -5.33
CA MET A 198 0.35 13.06 -3.95
C MET A 198 -0.70 14.10 -3.55
N GLY A 199 -0.48 15.39 -3.87
CA GLY A 199 -1.46 16.45 -3.62
C GLY A 199 -2.79 16.17 -4.35
N PHE A 200 -2.73 15.80 -5.62
CA PHE A 200 -3.87 15.38 -6.42
C PHE A 200 -4.67 14.24 -5.75
N SER A 201 -3.99 13.17 -5.35
CA SER A 201 -4.62 12.02 -4.71
C SER A 201 -5.34 12.39 -3.41
N TYR A 202 -4.75 13.24 -2.58
CA TYR A 202 -5.38 13.71 -1.35
C TYR A 202 -6.67 14.48 -1.64
N LYS A 203 -6.68 15.34 -2.66
CA LYS A 203 -7.90 16.04 -3.08
C LYS A 203 -8.98 15.07 -3.60
N ALA A 204 -8.59 14.08 -4.41
CA ALA A 204 -9.48 13.06 -4.94
C ALA A 204 -10.14 12.23 -3.82
N LEU A 205 -9.37 11.88 -2.76
CA LEU A 205 -9.83 11.17 -1.57
C LEU A 205 -10.78 12.00 -0.69
N GLY A 206 -10.82 13.32 -0.87
CA GLY A 206 -11.75 14.20 -0.14
C GLY A 206 -11.13 14.93 1.04
N TYR A 207 -9.80 14.96 1.17
CA TYR A 207 -9.14 15.82 2.17
C TYR A 207 -9.54 17.29 1.98
N THR A 208 -9.70 18.02 3.09
CA THR A 208 -10.09 19.45 3.04
C THR A 208 -8.96 20.33 2.54
N SER A 209 -9.33 21.50 2.01
CA SER A 209 -8.35 22.53 1.61
C SER A 209 -7.41 22.94 2.76
N PHE A 210 -7.96 23.01 3.98
CA PHE A 210 -7.17 23.31 5.18
C PHE A 210 -6.09 22.25 5.42
N TYR A 211 -6.45 20.96 5.35
CA TYR A 211 -5.48 19.87 5.47
C TYR A 211 -4.43 19.92 4.35
N GLY A 212 -4.85 20.19 3.11
CA GLY A 212 -3.96 20.33 1.96
C GLY A 212 -2.89 21.41 2.15
N ILE A 213 -3.30 22.60 2.66
CA ILE A 213 -2.36 23.69 2.97
C ILE A 213 -1.39 23.28 4.09
N GLY A 214 -1.90 22.76 5.21
CA GLY A 214 -1.08 22.34 6.35
C GLY A 214 -0.07 21.26 5.96
N ARG A 215 -0.49 20.28 5.13
CA ARG A 215 0.41 19.25 4.62
C ARG A 215 1.46 19.81 3.68
N GLY A 216 1.09 20.75 2.79
CA GLY A 216 2.03 21.47 1.93
C GLY A 216 3.13 22.17 2.75
N LEU A 217 2.77 22.88 3.82
CA LEU A 217 3.72 23.54 4.73
C LEU A 217 4.63 22.52 5.44
N THR A 218 4.08 21.37 5.86
CA THR A 218 4.88 20.29 6.47
C THR A 218 5.91 19.73 5.48
N ILE A 219 5.51 19.53 4.21
CA ILE A 219 6.41 19.09 3.16
C ILE A 219 7.49 20.12 2.87
N ILE A 220 7.16 21.43 2.85
CA ILE A 220 8.16 22.50 2.72
C ILE A 220 9.25 22.33 3.79
N LYS A 221 8.84 22.13 5.04
CA LYS A 221 9.79 21.99 6.17
C LYS A 221 10.66 20.73 6.07
N LYS A 222 10.08 19.59 5.65
CA LYS A 222 10.78 18.28 5.61
C LYS A 222 11.55 18.04 4.32
N ASN A 223 11.01 18.46 3.18
CA ASN A 223 11.44 18.05 1.84
C ASN A 223 11.83 19.24 0.95
N GLY A 224 11.71 20.47 1.45
CA GLY A 224 12.06 21.69 0.72
C GLY A 224 10.87 22.39 0.05
N ILE A 225 11.10 23.69 -0.25
CA ILE A 225 10.05 24.62 -0.72
C ILE A 225 9.39 24.13 -2.01
N LEU A 226 10.18 23.67 -2.97
CA LEU A 226 9.68 23.25 -4.28
C LEU A 226 8.75 22.04 -4.19
N ASN A 227 9.07 21.06 -3.35
CA ASN A 227 8.26 19.88 -3.13
C ASN A 227 6.91 20.20 -2.47
N GLY A 228 6.90 21.07 -1.46
CA GLY A 228 5.67 21.52 -0.83
C GLY A 228 4.80 22.37 -1.76
N PHE A 229 5.41 23.21 -2.60
CA PHE A 229 4.72 23.96 -3.64
C PHE A 229 4.06 23.01 -4.66
N MET A 230 4.78 22.02 -5.14
CA MET A 230 4.25 21.03 -6.10
C MET A 230 3.11 20.20 -5.50
N PHE A 231 3.22 19.80 -4.23
CA PHE A 231 2.11 19.16 -3.53
C PHE A 231 0.87 20.08 -3.47
N THR A 232 1.05 21.33 -3.09
CA THR A 232 -0.05 22.30 -3.00
C THR A 232 -0.67 22.55 -4.38
N LEU A 233 0.15 22.71 -5.41
CA LEU A 233 -0.30 22.86 -6.79
C LEU A 233 -1.13 21.63 -7.23
N GLY A 234 -0.64 20.42 -6.98
CA GLY A 234 -1.37 19.18 -7.24
C GLY A 234 -2.69 19.11 -6.49
N PHE A 235 -2.73 19.53 -5.22
CA PHE A 235 -3.93 19.51 -4.40
C PHE A 235 -5.02 20.48 -4.93
N PHE A 236 -4.65 21.65 -5.42
CA PHE A 236 -5.59 22.67 -5.90
C PHE A 236 -5.81 22.66 -7.43
N SER A 237 -5.06 21.82 -8.15
CA SER A 237 -5.30 21.69 -9.61
C SER A 237 -6.68 21.09 -9.89
N ASN A 238 -7.25 21.45 -11.05
CA ASN A 238 -8.56 20.95 -11.45
C ASN A 238 -8.44 19.54 -12.03
N HIS A 239 -9.06 18.56 -11.36
CA HIS A 239 -8.95 17.16 -11.73
C HIS A 239 -10.29 16.48 -11.93
N SER A 240 -10.36 15.62 -12.94
CA SER A 240 -11.53 14.81 -13.28
C SER A 240 -11.79 13.67 -12.29
N ILE A 241 -10.77 13.18 -11.56
CA ILE A 241 -10.91 12.04 -10.65
C ILE A 241 -11.48 12.51 -9.32
N ARG A 242 -12.69 12.07 -9.02
CA ARG A 242 -13.32 12.18 -7.70
C ARG A 242 -13.80 10.81 -7.29
N TYR A 243 -13.28 10.31 -6.21
CA TYR A 243 -13.78 9.07 -5.64
C TYR A 243 -15.23 9.22 -5.15
N ASN A 244 -15.90 8.09 -4.95
CA ASN A 244 -17.31 8.11 -4.58
C ASN A 244 -17.58 8.89 -3.27
N LYS A 245 -18.81 9.31 -3.06
CA LYS A 245 -19.21 10.14 -1.93
C LYS A 245 -18.91 9.46 -0.58
N LYS A 246 -19.14 8.15 -0.47
CA LYS A 246 -18.96 7.37 0.76
C LYS A 246 -17.50 7.37 1.23
N ILE A 247 -16.55 7.13 0.33
CA ILE A 247 -15.11 7.17 0.62
C ILE A 247 -14.69 8.58 1.06
N ARG A 248 -15.17 9.62 0.36
CA ARG A 248 -14.84 11.01 0.68
C ARG A 248 -15.42 11.46 2.02
N GLU A 249 -16.61 11.01 2.38
CA GLU A 249 -17.22 11.26 3.70
C GLU A 249 -16.47 10.52 4.80
N HIS A 250 -16.06 9.27 4.56
CA HIS A 250 -15.22 8.51 5.48
C HIS A 250 -13.90 9.24 5.73
N CYS A 251 -13.21 9.68 4.68
CA CYS A 251 -12.00 10.48 4.79
C CYS A 251 -12.22 11.75 5.63
N LYS A 252 -13.29 12.49 5.36
CA LYS A 252 -13.64 13.70 6.12
C LYS A 252 -13.90 13.41 7.60
N LYS A 253 -14.64 12.35 7.90
CA LYS A 253 -15.04 12.02 9.27
C LYS A 253 -13.88 11.54 10.13
N ASN A 254 -12.99 10.72 9.56
CA ASN A 254 -11.99 9.99 10.34
C ASN A 254 -10.59 10.60 10.30
N LEU A 255 -10.30 11.48 9.35
CA LEU A 255 -8.95 11.99 9.09
C LEU A 255 -8.83 13.51 9.23
N GLN A 256 -9.91 14.20 9.59
CA GLN A 256 -9.92 15.64 9.69
C GLN A 256 -10.19 16.09 11.13
N TYR A 257 -9.35 17.01 11.55
CA TYR A 257 -9.56 17.75 12.79
C TYR A 257 -10.63 18.79 12.59
N SER A 258 -11.54 18.93 13.57
CA SER A 258 -12.39 20.09 13.64
C SER A 258 -11.55 21.34 14.02
N TRP A 259 -12.03 22.52 13.66
CA TRP A 259 -11.42 23.77 14.15
C TRP A 259 -11.35 23.82 15.68
N LYS A 260 -12.28 23.16 16.37
CA LYS A 260 -12.28 23.04 17.83
C LYS A 260 -11.09 22.22 18.34
N ASP A 261 -10.76 21.11 17.66
CA ASP A 261 -9.63 20.25 18.03
C ASP A 261 -8.31 21.02 17.85
N ILE A 262 -8.21 21.83 16.77
CA ILE A 262 -7.04 22.67 16.48
C ILE A 262 -6.83 23.75 17.55
N ILE A 263 -7.90 24.39 17.96
CA ILE A 263 -7.84 25.48 18.98
C ILE A 263 -7.55 24.89 20.36
N ASN A 264 -8.17 23.73 20.69
CA ASN A 264 -8.06 23.16 22.02
C ASN A 264 -6.76 22.35 22.23
N ASN A 265 -6.16 21.80 21.17
CA ASN A 265 -4.95 20.99 21.28
C ASN A 265 -3.98 21.16 20.09
N PRO A 266 -3.39 22.36 19.91
CA PRO A 266 -2.52 22.66 18.78
C PRO A 266 -1.27 21.77 18.72
N LYS A 267 -0.75 21.29 19.87
CA LYS A 267 0.43 20.41 19.93
C LYS A 267 0.12 19.03 19.34
N GLU A 268 -1.01 18.45 19.65
CA GLU A 268 -1.45 17.15 19.11
C GLU A 268 -1.65 17.21 17.59
N LEU A 269 -2.17 18.33 17.07
CA LEU A 269 -2.27 18.55 15.63
C LEU A 269 -0.88 18.57 14.98
N PHE A 270 0.09 19.28 15.57
CA PHE A 270 1.45 19.34 15.05
C PHE A 270 2.16 17.98 15.11
N GLU A 271 1.92 17.18 16.13
CA GLU A 271 2.44 15.81 16.23
C GLU A 271 1.81 14.89 15.17
N LYS A 272 0.50 14.92 15.01
CA LYS A 272 -0.20 14.11 13.98
C LYS A 272 0.05 14.58 12.56
N LEU A 273 0.30 15.86 12.31
CA LEU A 273 0.81 16.36 11.03
C LEU A 273 2.28 15.98 10.79
N ARG A 274 3.03 15.60 11.85
CA ARG A 274 4.42 15.12 11.76
C ARG A 274 4.54 13.65 11.35
N ILE A 275 3.53 12.85 11.58
CA ILE A 275 3.60 11.38 11.58
C ILE A 275 3.40 10.77 10.19
N ASN A 276 3.03 11.52 9.16
CA ASN A 276 2.79 10.96 7.82
C ASN A 276 3.68 11.58 6.74
#